data_1f8792069a1d9ec46084cf0367636338
#
_entry.id   1f8792069a1d9ec46084cf0367636338
#
_cell.length_a   1.000
_cell.length_b   1.000
_cell.length_c   1.000
_cell.angle_alpha   90.00
_cell.angle_beta   90.00
_cell.angle_gamma   90.00
#
_symmetry.space_group_name_H-M   'P 1'
#
loop_
_entity.id
_entity.type
_entity.pdbx_description
1 polymer ?
#
loop_
_entity_poly.entity_id
_entity_poly.type
_entity_poly.pdbx_seq_one_letter_code
_entity_poly.pdbx_strand_id
1 'polypeptide(L)'
;MSKMENNTVNKAGSTGVELNLNDGTQRYQVTKKDLKKTADRYNFMACNIFNYESQMGPAVAWAMAPVLRKIYKKDEEYKEALNNHFNYFNSTTVMSSMILGATLAIEEKDGIEAKETVQSLKTSLMGPFAGVGDTLVWVLWPTIMGSISGY
;
A
#
# COMPACT_ATOMS: atom_id res chain seq x y z
N MET A 1 34.04 9.00 -24.98
CA MET A 1 34.46 8.62 -23.62
C MET A 1 33.29 8.89 -22.72
N SER A 2 32.50 7.85 -22.43
CA SER A 2 31.30 7.88 -21.65
C SER A 2 31.63 7.72 -20.16
N LYS A 3 31.27 8.70 -19.33
CA LYS A 3 31.32 8.56 -17.87
C LYS A 3 30.13 7.74 -17.43
N MET A 4 30.38 6.51 -17.01
CA MET A 4 29.45 5.73 -16.17
C MET A 4 29.46 6.34 -14.78
N GLU A 5 28.35 6.98 -14.39
CA GLU A 5 28.13 7.40 -13.01
C GLU A 5 27.71 6.22 -12.15
N ASN A 6 28.53 5.96 -11.16
CA ASN A 6 28.33 4.95 -10.14
C ASN A 6 27.07 5.23 -9.31
N ASN A 7 26.07 4.39 -9.45
CA ASN A 7 24.97 4.26 -8.49
C ASN A 7 25.52 3.59 -7.22
N THR A 8 25.97 4.37 -6.27
CA THR A 8 26.26 3.89 -4.92
C THR A 8 24.94 3.63 -4.19
N VAL A 9 24.53 2.37 -4.18
CA VAL A 9 23.48 1.88 -3.30
C VAL A 9 24.00 1.93 -1.86
N ASN A 10 23.73 3.01 -1.16
CA ASN A 10 23.97 3.10 0.27
C ASN A 10 22.97 2.23 1.02
N LYS A 11 23.47 1.22 1.74
CA LYS A 11 22.74 0.44 2.73
C LYS A 11 22.21 1.38 3.82
N ALA A 12 20.96 1.81 3.70
CA ALA A 12 20.30 2.63 4.70
C ALA A 12 19.71 1.75 5.80
N GLY A 13 20.27 1.86 6.99
CA GLY A 13 19.53 1.56 8.22
C GLY A 13 18.47 2.63 8.44
N SER A 14 17.31 2.21 8.85
CA SER A 14 16.15 2.83 9.55
C SER A 14 15.81 4.34 9.45
N THR A 15 16.52 5.15 8.72
CA THR A 15 16.25 6.58 8.47
C THR A 15 15.88 6.76 7.00
N GLY A 16 14.72 7.39 6.74
CA GLY A 16 14.26 7.64 5.37
C GLY A 16 15.31 8.41 4.56
N VAL A 17 15.66 7.87 3.40
CA VAL A 17 16.57 8.49 2.44
C VAL A 17 15.73 9.38 1.52
N GLU A 18 16.14 10.62 1.31
CA GLU A 18 15.54 11.49 0.31
C GLU A 18 16.16 11.14 -1.06
N LEU A 19 15.31 10.72 -2.00
CA LEU A 19 15.73 10.50 -3.39
C LEU A 19 15.73 11.83 -4.15
N ASN A 20 16.86 12.17 -4.75
CA ASN A 20 16.92 13.19 -5.79
C ASN A 20 16.41 12.58 -7.10
N LEU A 21 15.22 12.99 -7.51
CA LEU A 21 14.73 12.67 -8.84
C LEU A 21 15.39 13.59 -9.87
N ASN A 22 15.38 13.15 -11.15
CA ASN A 22 16.00 13.91 -12.27
C ASN A 22 15.38 15.30 -12.48
N ASP A 23 14.26 15.60 -11.85
CA ASP A 23 13.55 16.88 -11.87
C ASP A 23 13.92 17.82 -10.71
N GLY A 24 14.88 17.44 -9.87
CA GLY A 24 15.30 18.22 -8.69
C GLY A 24 14.36 18.14 -7.49
N THR A 25 13.30 17.36 -7.55
CA THR A 25 12.35 17.17 -6.44
C THR A 25 12.89 16.12 -5.49
N GLN A 26 13.09 16.49 -4.23
CA GLN A 26 13.43 15.53 -3.16
C GLN A 26 12.15 14.89 -2.63
N ARG A 27 11.96 13.59 -2.91
CA ARG A 27 10.84 12.82 -2.37
C ARG A 27 11.32 11.83 -1.31
N TYR A 28 10.43 11.53 -0.36
CA TYR A 28 10.71 10.54 0.68
C TYR A 28 10.73 9.14 0.10
N GLN A 29 11.81 8.39 0.33
CA GLN A 29 11.89 6.98 -0.05
C GLN A 29 11.20 6.11 1.00
N VAL A 30 10.21 5.34 0.57
CA VAL A 30 9.45 4.42 1.42
C VAL A 30 10.34 3.25 1.86
N THR A 31 10.51 3.09 3.15
CA THR A 31 11.34 2.03 3.73
C THR A 31 10.57 0.73 3.91
N LYS A 32 11.28 -0.41 4.00
CA LYS A 32 10.67 -1.69 4.37
C LYS A 32 9.92 -1.62 5.72
N LYS A 33 10.39 -0.78 6.64
CA LYS A 33 9.75 -0.56 7.93
C LYS A 33 8.41 0.17 7.76
N ASP A 34 8.34 1.13 6.85
CA ASP A 34 7.09 1.83 6.54
C ASP A 34 6.07 0.88 5.91
N LEU A 35 6.50 0.07 4.93
CA LEU A 35 5.63 -0.94 4.30
C LEU A 35 5.09 -1.93 5.33
N LYS A 36 5.96 -2.48 6.19
CA LYS A 36 5.53 -3.38 7.26
C LYS A 36 4.54 -2.69 8.21
N LYS A 37 4.84 -1.48 8.65
CA LYS A 37 3.96 -0.72 9.54
C LYS A 37 2.60 -0.44 8.90
N THR A 38 2.57 -0.12 7.61
CA THR A 38 1.32 0.08 6.87
C THR A 38 0.51 -1.22 6.79
N ALA A 39 1.16 -2.35 6.47
CA ALA A 39 0.53 -3.65 6.43
C ALA A 39 -0.03 -4.07 7.81
N ASP A 40 0.76 -3.94 8.89
CA ASP A 40 0.33 -4.26 10.25
C ASP A 40 -0.86 -3.39 10.68
N ARG A 41 -0.82 -2.09 10.40
CA ARG A 41 -1.93 -1.17 10.67
C ARG A 41 -3.18 -1.56 9.89
N TYR A 42 -3.03 -1.83 8.59
CA TYR A 42 -4.16 -2.24 7.77
C TYR A 42 -4.79 -3.54 8.28
N ASN A 43 -3.99 -4.58 8.51
CA ASN A 43 -4.48 -5.87 9.01
C ASN A 43 -5.22 -5.75 10.34
N PHE A 44 -4.76 -4.86 11.22
CA PHE A 44 -5.42 -4.61 12.51
C PHE A 44 -6.76 -3.88 12.34
N MET A 45 -6.88 -2.97 11.39
CA MET A 45 -8.06 -2.10 11.25
C MET A 45 -9.03 -2.49 10.12
N ALA A 46 -8.63 -3.35 9.19
CA ALA A 46 -9.42 -3.68 8.00
C ALA A 46 -10.85 -4.14 8.32
N CYS A 47 -11.02 -4.92 9.38
CA CYS A 47 -12.33 -5.39 9.82
C CYS A 47 -12.99 -4.49 10.89
N ASN A 48 -12.24 -3.54 11.47
CA ASN A 48 -12.74 -2.66 12.53
C ASN A 48 -13.27 -1.33 12.01
N ILE A 49 -12.67 -0.82 10.93
CA ILE A 49 -13.09 0.42 10.26
C ILE A 49 -13.71 0.03 8.92
N PHE A 50 -14.99 -0.31 8.96
CA PHE A 50 -15.74 -0.77 7.80
C PHE A 50 -17.04 0.01 7.70
N ASN A 51 -17.38 0.51 6.50
CA ASN A 51 -18.66 1.16 6.26
C ASN A 51 -19.31 0.62 4.99
N TYR A 52 -20.59 0.92 4.81
CA TYR A 52 -21.37 0.40 3.69
C TYR A 52 -20.93 0.99 2.34
N GLU A 53 -20.56 2.26 2.31
CA GLU A 53 -20.29 3.02 1.08
C GLU A 53 -18.90 2.70 0.48
N SER A 54 -17.86 2.81 1.28
CA SER A 54 -16.47 2.64 0.84
C SER A 54 -15.79 1.35 1.32
N GLN A 55 -16.54 0.50 2.00
CA GLN A 55 -16.08 -0.78 2.55
C GLN A 55 -14.82 -0.61 3.43
N MET A 56 -13.67 -1.15 3.00
CA MET A 56 -12.39 -1.05 3.70
C MET A 56 -11.60 0.24 3.37
N GLY A 57 -12.15 1.15 2.55
CA GLY A 57 -11.51 2.42 2.18
C GLY A 57 -10.99 3.23 3.36
N PRO A 58 -11.79 3.46 4.44
CA PRO A 58 -11.32 4.16 5.63
C PRO A 58 -10.14 3.49 6.33
N ALA A 59 -10.12 2.14 6.35
CA ALA A 59 -8.99 1.39 6.91
C ALA A 59 -7.71 1.57 6.08
N VAL A 60 -7.84 1.61 4.75
CA VAL A 60 -6.75 1.90 3.82
C VAL A 60 -6.19 3.29 4.10
N ALA A 61 -7.04 4.32 4.09
CA ALA A 61 -6.64 5.70 4.35
C ALA A 61 -5.94 5.83 5.73
N TRP A 62 -6.51 5.24 6.76
CA TRP A 62 -5.93 5.25 8.11
C TRP A 62 -4.56 4.55 8.18
N ALA A 63 -4.41 3.42 7.50
CA ALA A 63 -3.16 2.66 7.49
C ALA A 63 -2.05 3.41 6.75
N MET A 64 -2.39 4.04 5.62
CA MET A 64 -1.44 4.72 4.75
C MET A 64 -1.09 6.14 5.23
N ALA A 65 -1.96 6.80 5.99
CA ALA A 65 -1.80 8.19 6.44
C ALA A 65 -0.40 8.55 6.96
N PRO A 66 0.28 7.74 7.81
CA PRO A 66 1.61 8.10 8.32
C PRO A 66 2.69 8.10 7.25
N VAL A 67 2.60 7.24 6.25
CA VAL A 67 3.58 7.15 5.15
C VAL A 67 3.29 8.23 4.11
N LEU A 68 2.02 8.45 3.77
CA LEU A 68 1.60 9.55 2.89
C LEU A 68 2.07 10.91 3.42
N ARG A 69 2.01 11.12 4.75
CA ARG A 69 2.50 12.36 5.36
C ARG A 69 4.02 12.56 5.22
N LYS A 70 4.77 11.49 5.05
CA LYS A 70 6.21 11.57 4.77
C LYS A 70 6.49 11.86 3.29
N ILE A 71 5.67 11.30 2.38
CA ILE A 71 5.76 11.54 0.95
C ILE A 71 5.33 12.98 0.61
N TYR A 72 4.16 13.38 1.13
CA TYR A 72 3.56 14.69 0.86
C TYR A 72 3.78 15.66 2.01
N LYS A 73 4.71 16.59 1.84
CA LYS A 73 5.01 17.63 2.83
C LYS A 73 3.95 18.74 2.87
N LYS A 74 3.32 19.02 1.71
CA LYS A 74 2.25 20.03 1.59
C LYS A 74 0.91 19.43 2.06
N ASP A 75 0.18 20.22 2.84
CA ASP A 75 -1.10 19.76 3.42
C ASP A 75 -2.17 19.50 2.36
N GLU A 76 -2.16 20.24 1.27
CA GLU A 76 -3.12 20.10 0.18
C GLU A 76 -2.92 18.77 -0.57
N GLU A 77 -1.68 18.48 -0.98
CA GLU A 77 -1.33 17.24 -1.65
C GLU A 77 -1.59 16.02 -0.74
N TYR A 78 -1.27 16.14 0.56
CA TYR A 78 -1.54 15.09 1.54
C TYR A 78 -3.04 14.81 1.69
N LYS A 79 -3.87 15.85 1.79
CA LYS A 79 -5.33 15.69 1.90
C LYS A 79 -5.91 15.07 0.64
N GLU A 80 -5.43 15.47 -0.53
CA GLU A 80 -5.88 14.93 -1.80
C GLU A 80 -5.51 13.45 -1.94
N ALA A 81 -4.26 13.06 -1.64
CA ALA A 81 -3.82 11.68 -1.65
C ALA A 81 -4.62 10.83 -0.64
N LEU A 82 -4.80 11.34 0.58
CA LEU A 82 -5.58 10.65 1.61
C LEU A 82 -7.03 10.43 1.18
N ASN A 83 -7.65 11.44 0.57
CA ASN A 83 -9.02 11.34 0.06
C ASN A 83 -9.13 10.30 -1.08
N ASN A 84 -8.12 10.20 -1.93
CA ASN A 84 -8.05 9.16 -2.96
C ASN A 84 -8.01 7.74 -2.37
N HIS A 85 -7.36 7.57 -1.22
CA HIS A 85 -7.33 6.27 -0.53
C HIS A 85 -8.62 5.96 0.23
N PHE A 86 -9.47 6.95 0.46
CA PHE A 86 -10.78 6.76 1.08
C PHE A 86 -11.83 6.16 0.13
N ASN A 87 -11.56 6.14 -1.17
CA ASN A 87 -12.43 5.53 -2.17
C ASN A 87 -12.69 4.06 -1.88
N TYR A 88 -13.76 3.54 -2.48
CA TYR A 88 -14.18 2.14 -2.35
C TYR A 88 -13.00 1.18 -2.53
N PHE A 89 -12.84 0.31 -1.56
CA PHE A 89 -11.85 -0.76 -1.56
C PHE A 89 -12.37 -1.96 -0.78
N ASN A 90 -12.40 -3.14 -1.42
CA ASN A 90 -12.81 -4.38 -0.78
C ASN A 90 -11.98 -5.54 -1.34
N SER A 91 -11.14 -6.14 -0.51
CA SER A 91 -10.31 -7.29 -0.88
C SER A 91 -9.96 -8.09 0.37
N THR A 92 -9.50 -9.32 0.18
CA THR A 92 -9.04 -10.15 1.30
C THR A 92 -7.90 -9.47 2.05
N THR A 93 -8.04 -9.33 3.35
CA THR A 93 -7.15 -8.53 4.21
C THR A 93 -5.68 -8.87 4.02
N VAL A 94 -5.35 -10.16 3.97
CA VAL A 94 -3.96 -10.63 3.81
C VAL A 94 -3.36 -10.19 2.47
N MET A 95 -4.14 -10.28 1.39
CA MET A 95 -3.68 -9.94 0.04
C MET A 95 -3.65 -8.43 -0.19
N SER A 96 -4.50 -7.67 0.50
CA SER A 96 -4.59 -6.21 0.37
C SER A 96 -3.27 -5.50 0.65
N SER A 97 -2.46 -6.02 1.57
CA SER A 97 -1.16 -5.43 1.91
C SER A 97 -0.21 -5.34 0.70
N MET A 98 -0.33 -6.26 -0.27
CA MET A 98 0.45 -6.23 -1.51
C MET A 98 0.00 -5.07 -2.41
N ILE A 99 -1.32 -4.86 -2.51
CA ILE A 99 -1.89 -3.74 -3.29
C ILE A 99 -1.44 -2.41 -2.68
N LEU A 100 -1.52 -2.28 -1.34
CA LEU A 100 -1.11 -1.05 -0.64
C LEU A 100 0.40 -0.79 -0.81
N GLY A 101 1.22 -1.83 -0.80
CA GLY A 101 2.66 -1.70 -1.08
C GLY A 101 2.93 -1.18 -2.50
N ALA A 102 2.22 -1.71 -3.49
CA ALA A 102 2.36 -1.27 -4.88
C ALA A 102 1.88 0.18 -5.07
N THR A 103 0.78 0.58 -4.43
CA THR A 103 0.31 1.98 -4.50
C THR A 103 1.29 2.95 -3.87
N LEU A 104 1.89 2.61 -2.72
CA LEU A 104 2.93 3.44 -2.09
C LEU A 104 4.17 3.61 -2.99
N ALA A 105 4.58 2.55 -3.71
CA ALA A 105 5.71 2.63 -4.63
C ALA A 105 5.43 3.57 -5.83
N ILE A 106 4.20 3.59 -6.32
CA ILE A 106 3.78 4.52 -7.39
C ILE A 106 3.77 5.96 -6.88
N GLU A 107 3.19 6.21 -5.70
CA GLU A 107 3.13 7.55 -5.11
C GLU A 107 4.51 8.09 -4.70
N GLU A 108 5.41 7.20 -4.27
CA GLU A 108 6.81 7.56 -4.02
C GLU A 108 7.47 8.10 -5.29
N LYS A 109 7.23 7.43 -6.43
CA LYS A 109 7.85 7.75 -7.69
C LYS A 109 7.23 8.98 -8.36
N ASP A 110 5.92 8.96 -8.53
CA ASP A 110 5.20 9.90 -9.39
C ASP A 110 4.44 10.98 -8.61
N GLY A 111 4.27 10.80 -7.27
CA GLY A 111 3.61 11.76 -6.40
C GLY A 111 2.11 11.89 -6.69
N ILE A 112 1.58 13.11 -6.52
CA ILE A 112 0.13 13.36 -6.65
C ILE A 112 -0.40 13.17 -8.07
N GLU A 113 0.45 13.27 -9.08
CA GLU A 113 0.08 13.02 -10.47
C GLU A 113 -0.31 11.56 -10.73
N ALA A 114 0.16 10.64 -9.88
CA ALA A 114 -0.19 9.23 -9.93
C ALA A 114 -1.58 8.89 -9.40
N LYS A 115 -2.37 9.84 -8.93
CA LYS A 115 -3.67 9.63 -8.29
C LYS A 115 -4.61 8.69 -9.06
N GLU A 116 -4.75 8.92 -10.37
CA GLU A 116 -5.59 8.08 -11.23
C GLU A 116 -5.00 6.68 -11.41
N THR A 117 -3.69 6.59 -11.58
CA THR A 117 -2.97 5.31 -11.70
C THR A 117 -3.10 4.48 -10.44
N VAL A 118 -2.95 5.09 -9.26
CA VAL A 118 -3.14 4.47 -7.96
C VAL A 118 -4.56 3.93 -7.80
N GLN A 119 -5.57 4.73 -8.14
CA GLN A 119 -6.97 4.30 -8.06
C GLN A 119 -7.29 3.18 -9.05
N SER A 120 -6.80 3.28 -10.27
CA SER A 120 -6.96 2.24 -11.30
C SER A 120 -6.32 0.92 -10.88
N LEU A 121 -5.10 0.97 -10.31
CA LEU A 121 -4.41 -0.20 -9.76
C LEU A 121 -5.23 -0.87 -8.64
N LYS A 122 -5.70 -0.09 -7.67
CA LYS A 122 -6.53 -0.59 -6.58
C LYS A 122 -7.79 -1.29 -7.12
N THR A 123 -8.50 -0.63 -8.02
CA THR A 123 -9.74 -1.15 -8.60
C THR A 123 -9.51 -2.42 -9.40
N SER A 124 -8.44 -2.47 -10.19
CA SER A 124 -8.11 -3.62 -11.04
C SER A 124 -7.68 -4.84 -10.24
N LEU A 125 -6.96 -4.64 -9.14
CA LEU A 125 -6.40 -5.74 -8.36
C LEU A 125 -7.32 -6.23 -7.23
N MET A 126 -8.22 -5.39 -6.70
CA MET A 126 -9.03 -5.78 -5.54
C MET A 126 -9.88 -7.03 -5.78
N GLY A 127 -10.51 -7.16 -6.96
CA GLY A 127 -11.34 -8.32 -7.31
C GLY A 127 -10.54 -9.63 -7.42
N PRO A 128 -9.52 -9.70 -8.29
CA PRO A 128 -8.66 -10.88 -8.40
C PRO A 128 -8.01 -11.29 -7.08
N PHE A 129 -7.51 -10.33 -6.30
CA PHE A 129 -6.89 -10.62 -5.00
C PHE A 129 -7.91 -11.06 -3.95
N ALA A 130 -9.15 -10.54 -3.99
CA ALA A 130 -10.22 -11.04 -3.15
C ALA A 130 -10.52 -12.51 -3.47
N GLY A 131 -10.73 -12.85 -4.76
CA GLY A 131 -11.05 -14.21 -5.17
C GLY A 131 -9.98 -15.24 -4.79
N VAL A 132 -8.71 -14.91 -5.06
CA VAL A 132 -7.58 -15.79 -4.68
C VAL A 132 -7.46 -15.89 -3.15
N GLY A 133 -7.50 -14.76 -2.46
CA GLY A 133 -7.34 -14.72 -1.01
C GLY A 133 -8.45 -15.45 -0.26
N ASP A 134 -9.70 -15.26 -0.67
CA ASP A 134 -10.86 -15.92 -0.07
C ASP A 134 -10.83 -17.44 -0.31
N THR A 135 -10.44 -17.86 -1.52
CA THR A 135 -10.28 -19.27 -1.82
C THR A 135 -9.22 -19.93 -0.93
N LEU A 136 -8.07 -19.29 -0.75
CA LEU A 136 -6.99 -19.83 0.08
C LEU A 136 -7.33 -19.83 1.57
N VAL A 137 -7.90 -18.73 2.08
CA VAL A 137 -8.13 -18.55 3.52
C VAL A 137 -9.42 -19.22 3.98
N TRP A 138 -10.52 -19.08 3.24
CA TRP A 138 -11.84 -19.51 3.68
C TRP A 138 -12.26 -20.87 3.14
N VAL A 139 -11.70 -21.33 2.04
CA VAL A 139 -12.04 -22.61 1.44
C VAL A 139 -10.95 -23.65 1.69
N LEU A 140 -9.75 -23.41 1.19
CA LEU A 140 -8.68 -24.39 1.22
C LEU A 140 -8.21 -24.71 2.65
N TRP A 141 -7.93 -23.69 3.43
CA TRP A 141 -7.43 -23.87 4.79
C TRP A 141 -8.41 -24.58 5.72
N PRO A 142 -9.69 -24.19 5.84
CA PRO A 142 -10.67 -24.92 6.64
C PRO A 142 -10.91 -26.33 6.16
N THR A 143 -10.88 -26.58 4.84
CA THR A 143 -11.06 -27.93 4.28
C THR A 143 -9.92 -28.87 4.72
N ILE A 144 -8.68 -28.41 4.65
CA ILE A 144 -7.51 -29.17 5.09
C ILE A 144 -7.59 -29.45 6.60
N MET A 145 -7.84 -28.41 7.40
CA MET A 145 -7.94 -28.54 8.85
C MET A 145 -9.11 -29.45 9.27
N GLY A 146 -10.26 -29.33 8.62
CA GLY A 146 -11.42 -30.19 8.85
C GLY A 146 -11.15 -31.65 8.51
N SER A 147 -10.43 -31.89 7.42
CA SER A 147 -10.04 -33.25 7.01
C SER A 147 -9.09 -33.92 8.02
N ILE A 148 -8.12 -33.14 8.55
CA ILE A 148 -7.18 -33.67 9.57
C ILE A 148 -7.89 -33.89 10.90
N SER A 149 -8.83 -33.00 11.28
CA SER A 149 -9.57 -33.09 12.53
C SER A 149 -10.62 -34.21 12.54
N GLY A 150 -11.08 -34.67 11.38
CA GLY A 150 -12.07 -35.73 11.23
C GLY A 150 -11.48 -37.14 11.21
N TYR A 151 -10.16 -37.26 11.26
CA TYR A 151 -9.42 -38.50 11.30
C TYR A 151 -9.02 -38.85 12.75
#